data_ea25bb06b3a2d3de1d39a4b6f7a0201d
#
_entry.id   ea25bb06b3a2d3de1d39a4b6f7a0201d
#
_cell.length_a   1.000
_cell.length_b   1.000
_cell.length_c   1.000
_cell.angle_alpha   90.00
_cell.angle_beta   90.00
_cell.angle_gamma   90.00
#
_symmetry.space_group_name_H-M   'P 1'
#
loop_
_entity.id
_entity.type
_entity.pdbx_description
1 polymer ?
#
loop_
_entity_poly.entity_id
_entity_poly.type
_entity_poly.pdbx_seq_one_letter_code
_entity_poly.pdbx_strand_id
1 'polypeptide(L)'
;GTQFVTLSHTHTNRIDAAIPTIKKCLNDLKAKTVILMSHLGRPKGLPMKDKLSLSVVREYLSSELKREVRFADNLKDALEESKKEGVLLLENLRFQPEEEGKGVNEKGEKIKPKDEDVKAFRDKLTALGDLFVNDAFGTAHRAHSSMVGINLKTRVAGLLMAKELSYFRKALDSPQRPFCLILGGAKVSDKIKLIHNMLDKVDTMIIGGGMAFTFLKVRVVLLFDTLSPFAHRKH
;
A
#
# COMPACT_ATOMS: atom_id res chain seq x y z
N GLY A 1 8.95 -8.12 6.03
CA GLY A 1 8.87 -8.38 7.39
C GLY A 1 7.77 -9.33 7.73
N THR A 2 8.12 -10.55 7.90
CA THR A 2 7.29 -11.66 8.33
C THR A 2 7.45 -11.73 9.83
N GLN A 3 6.43 -11.50 10.59
CA GLN A 3 6.27 -12.06 11.93
C GLN A 3 5.14 -11.36 12.68
N PHE A 4 3.92 -11.76 12.33
CA PHE A 4 2.80 -11.56 13.23
C PHE A 4 2.39 -12.88 13.91
N VAL A 5 3.26 -13.89 13.93
CA VAL A 5 2.98 -15.20 14.55
C VAL A 5 3.13 -15.15 16.06
N THR A 6 3.79 -14.15 16.56
CA THR A 6 3.73 -13.73 17.96
C THR A 6 3.57 -12.22 17.94
N LEU A 7 2.43 -11.70 18.35
CA LEU A 7 2.29 -10.33 18.79
C LEU A 7 3.21 -10.13 20.02
N SER A 8 4.51 -10.21 19.81
CA SER A 8 5.41 -9.46 20.66
C SER A 8 5.11 -8.00 20.36
N HIS A 9 4.86 -7.20 21.35
CA HIS A 9 4.45 -5.81 21.29
C HIS A 9 5.33 -4.87 20.44
N THR A 10 6.27 -5.40 19.69
CA THR A 10 7.33 -4.67 18.96
C THR A 10 6.99 -4.28 17.52
N HIS A 11 5.84 -4.70 16.95
CA HIS A 11 5.51 -4.43 15.54
C HIS A 11 4.07 -3.99 15.28
N THR A 12 3.42 -3.36 16.24
CA THR A 12 2.04 -2.88 16.13
C THR A 12 1.89 -1.53 15.42
N ASN A 13 2.98 -0.82 15.15
CA ASN A 13 3.00 0.55 14.64
C ASN A 13 2.02 0.83 13.49
N ARG A 14 1.81 -0.14 12.59
CA ARG A 14 0.87 0.02 11.46
C ARG A 14 -0.58 -0.09 11.90
N ILE A 15 -0.85 -0.91 12.89
CA ILE A 15 -2.19 -1.06 13.47
C ILE A 15 -2.51 0.20 14.27
N ASP A 16 -1.56 0.62 15.13
CA ASP A 16 -1.68 1.83 15.96
C ASP A 16 -1.96 3.07 15.11
N ALA A 17 -1.28 3.17 13.96
CA ALA A 17 -1.48 4.28 13.03
C ALA A 17 -2.88 4.31 12.39
N ALA A 18 -3.59 3.18 12.30
CA ALA A 18 -4.95 3.10 11.78
C ALA A 18 -6.02 3.36 12.85
N ILE A 19 -5.72 3.16 14.14
CA ILE A 19 -6.67 3.30 15.24
C ILE A 19 -7.36 4.69 15.28
N PRO A 20 -6.67 5.82 15.08
CA PRO A 20 -7.32 7.12 15.06
C PRO A 20 -8.45 7.22 14.03
N THR A 21 -8.24 6.69 12.83
CA THR A 21 -9.27 6.67 11.77
C THR A 21 -10.46 5.81 12.18
N ILE A 22 -10.20 4.62 12.73
CA ILE A 22 -11.25 3.71 13.20
C ILE A 22 -12.08 4.39 14.30
N LYS A 23 -11.42 4.97 15.30
CA LYS A 23 -12.09 5.70 16.40
C LYS A 23 -12.90 6.88 15.88
N LYS A 24 -12.39 7.63 14.90
CA LYS A 24 -13.11 8.72 14.26
C LYS A 24 -14.39 8.24 13.58
N CYS A 25 -14.32 7.16 12.83
CA CYS A 25 -15.50 6.56 12.18
C CYS A 25 -16.56 6.17 13.22
N LEU A 26 -16.16 5.52 14.29
CA LEU A 26 -17.08 5.02 15.32
C LEU A 26 -17.64 6.12 16.20
N ASN A 27 -16.79 7.02 16.70
CA ASN A 27 -17.16 7.96 17.76
C ASN A 27 -17.68 9.29 17.21
N ASP A 28 -17.00 9.86 16.21
CA ASP A 28 -17.33 11.17 15.66
C ASP A 28 -18.37 11.07 14.55
N LEU A 29 -18.16 10.15 13.62
CA LEU A 29 -19.04 9.95 12.45
C LEU A 29 -20.21 9.03 12.74
N LYS A 30 -20.25 8.39 13.93
CA LYS A 30 -21.33 7.51 14.36
C LYS A 30 -21.62 6.37 13.39
N ALA A 31 -20.57 5.84 12.74
CA ALA A 31 -20.73 4.67 11.87
C ALA A 31 -21.29 3.50 12.69
N LYS A 32 -22.36 2.88 12.21
CA LYS A 32 -22.92 1.68 12.85
C LYS A 32 -21.94 0.52 12.81
N THR A 33 -21.29 0.35 11.66
CA THR A 33 -20.32 -0.71 11.46
C THR A 33 -19.07 -0.15 10.77
N VAL A 34 -17.88 -0.51 11.25
CA VAL A 34 -16.61 -0.23 10.60
C VAL A 34 -16.00 -1.55 10.15
N ILE A 35 -15.82 -1.72 8.84
CA ILE A 35 -15.27 -2.93 8.25
C ILE A 35 -13.81 -2.67 7.88
N LEU A 36 -12.93 -3.49 8.43
CA LEU A 36 -11.48 -3.36 8.27
C LEU A 36 -10.99 -4.37 7.23
N MET A 37 -10.32 -3.87 6.22
CA MET A 37 -9.69 -4.65 5.15
C MET A 37 -8.18 -4.40 5.17
N SER A 38 -7.39 -5.44 5.10
CA SER A 38 -5.94 -5.30 5.11
C SER A 38 -5.22 -6.46 4.41
N HIS A 39 -3.89 -6.34 4.37
CA HIS A 39 -2.99 -7.33 3.79
C HIS A 39 -1.93 -7.75 4.79
N LEU A 40 -1.60 -9.04 4.83
CA LEU A 40 -0.47 -9.57 5.59
C LEU A 40 0.39 -10.45 4.67
N GLY A 41 1.67 -10.13 4.58
CA GLY A 41 2.61 -10.88 3.74
C GLY A 41 2.28 -10.90 2.26
N ARG A 42 2.73 -11.95 1.56
CA ARG A 42 2.51 -12.14 0.12
C ARG A 42 2.13 -13.58 -0.21
N PRO A 43 0.91 -14.01 0.13
CA PRO A 43 0.42 -15.38 -0.09
C PRO A 43 0.18 -15.71 -1.55
N LYS A 44 0.15 -14.71 -2.44
CA LYS A 44 -0.04 -14.87 -3.90
C LYS A 44 -1.37 -15.58 -4.29
N GLY A 45 -2.43 -15.35 -3.54
CA GLY A 45 -3.73 -15.98 -3.79
C GLY A 45 -3.93 -17.34 -3.10
N LEU A 46 -2.99 -17.79 -2.28
CA LEU A 46 -3.12 -19.03 -1.51
C LEU A 46 -3.61 -18.76 -0.07
N PRO A 47 -4.53 -19.55 0.47
CA PRO A 47 -5.05 -19.39 1.84
C PRO A 47 -4.06 -19.90 2.90
N MET A 48 -2.92 -19.23 3.06
CA MET A 48 -1.86 -19.57 4.03
C MET A 48 -2.26 -19.12 5.45
N LYS A 49 -3.38 -19.63 5.98
CA LYS A 49 -3.97 -19.18 7.25
C LYS A 49 -3.04 -19.31 8.43
N ASP A 50 -2.29 -20.39 8.54
CA ASP A 50 -1.37 -20.66 9.67
C ASP A 50 -0.28 -19.58 9.84
N LYS A 51 0.07 -18.88 8.75
CA LYS A 51 1.18 -17.92 8.73
C LYS A 51 0.75 -16.49 8.48
N LEU A 52 -0.32 -16.28 7.75
CA LEU A 52 -0.68 -14.98 7.18
C LEU A 52 -2.16 -14.59 7.40
N SER A 53 -2.87 -15.27 8.32
CA SER A 53 -4.22 -14.85 8.71
C SER A 53 -4.18 -13.54 9.46
N LEU A 54 -5.15 -12.67 9.19
CA LEU A 54 -5.37 -11.45 9.95
C LEU A 54 -6.08 -11.69 11.29
N SER A 55 -6.53 -12.91 11.58
CA SER A 55 -7.15 -13.27 12.87
C SER A 55 -6.26 -12.91 14.07
N VAL A 56 -4.94 -13.00 13.91
CA VAL A 56 -3.96 -12.62 14.96
C VAL A 56 -4.02 -11.14 15.36
N VAL A 57 -4.58 -10.27 14.50
CA VAL A 57 -4.71 -8.84 14.74
C VAL A 57 -5.96 -8.52 15.57
N ARG A 58 -6.96 -9.42 15.58
CA ARG A 58 -8.28 -9.21 16.18
C ARG A 58 -8.21 -8.86 17.67
N GLU A 59 -7.45 -9.65 18.43
CA GLU A 59 -7.36 -9.47 19.90
C GLU A 59 -6.70 -8.14 20.25
N TYR A 60 -5.62 -7.80 19.56
CA TYR A 60 -4.94 -6.53 19.75
C TYR A 60 -5.86 -5.34 19.43
N LEU A 61 -6.57 -5.38 18.29
CA LEU A 61 -7.53 -4.35 17.94
C LEU A 61 -8.66 -4.25 18.96
N SER A 62 -9.15 -5.38 19.47
CA SER A 62 -10.21 -5.39 20.49
C SER A 62 -9.76 -4.70 21.78
N SER A 63 -8.53 -4.95 22.21
CA SER A 63 -7.92 -4.30 23.38
C SER A 63 -7.77 -2.79 23.18
N GLU A 64 -7.22 -2.35 22.05
CA GLU A 64 -6.96 -0.94 21.76
C GLU A 64 -8.24 -0.12 21.52
N LEU A 65 -9.25 -0.75 20.92
CA LEU A 65 -10.55 -0.13 20.70
C LEU A 65 -11.49 -0.24 21.89
N LYS A 66 -11.14 -1.03 22.91
CA LYS A 66 -11.96 -1.34 24.09
C LYS A 66 -13.36 -1.83 23.69
N ARG A 67 -13.43 -2.67 22.66
CA ARG A 67 -14.66 -3.28 22.15
C ARG A 67 -14.34 -4.53 21.36
N GLU A 68 -15.28 -5.42 21.26
CA GLU A 68 -15.14 -6.62 20.45
C GLU A 68 -14.91 -6.26 18.98
N VAL A 69 -13.91 -6.90 18.38
CA VAL A 69 -13.67 -6.91 16.93
C VAL A 69 -14.05 -8.30 16.42
N ARG A 70 -15.13 -8.36 15.65
CA ARG A 70 -15.57 -9.60 14.98
C ARG A 70 -14.65 -9.91 13.82
N PHE A 71 -14.63 -11.15 13.38
CA PHE A 71 -13.76 -11.62 12.29
C PHE A 71 -14.56 -12.41 11.27
N ALA A 72 -14.32 -12.15 9.98
CA ALA A 72 -14.94 -12.89 8.88
C ALA A 72 -13.87 -13.56 8.03
N ASP A 73 -13.95 -14.89 7.95
CA ASP A 73 -13.02 -15.74 7.22
C ASP A 73 -13.12 -15.62 5.69
N ASN A 74 -14.26 -15.16 5.20
CA ASN A 74 -14.54 -15.02 3.78
C ASN A 74 -15.59 -13.93 3.53
N LEU A 75 -15.75 -13.52 2.27
CA LEU A 75 -16.64 -12.41 1.92
C LEU A 75 -18.14 -12.76 2.07
N LYS A 76 -18.52 -14.02 2.05
CA LYS A 76 -19.92 -14.42 2.29
C LYS A 76 -20.28 -14.14 3.75
N ASP A 77 -19.45 -14.61 4.68
CA ASP A 77 -19.65 -14.36 6.11
C ASP A 77 -19.54 -12.87 6.42
N ALA A 78 -18.62 -12.17 5.73
CA ALA A 78 -18.47 -10.73 5.86
C ALA A 78 -19.74 -9.96 5.53
N LEU A 79 -20.47 -10.36 4.48
CA LEU A 79 -21.73 -9.72 4.08
C LEU A 79 -22.83 -9.91 5.15
N GLU A 80 -22.89 -11.05 5.81
CA GLU A 80 -23.84 -11.28 6.91
C GLU A 80 -23.39 -10.51 8.18
N GLU A 81 -22.12 -10.59 8.53
CA GLU A 81 -21.58 -9.92 9.70
C GLU A 81 -21.57 -8.38 9.58
N SER A 82 -21.49 -7.82 8.36
CA SER A 82 -21.53 -6.39 8.12
C SER A 82 -22.84 -5.72 8.53
N LYS A 83 -23.91 -6.49 8.60
CA LYS A 83 -25.26 -6.02 9.04
C LYS A 83 -25.34 -5.76 10.56
N LYS A 84 -24.41 -6.33 11.33
CA LYS A 84 -24.35 -6.19 12.79
C LYS A 84 -23.48 -4.98 13.15
N GLU A 85 -23.87 -4.24 14.17
CA GLU A 85 -23.13 -3.06 14.66
C GLU A 85 -21.76 -3.43 15.24
N GLY A 86 -20.80 -2.50 15.10
CA GLY A 86 -19.48 -2.60 15.70
C GLY A 86 -18.32 -2.65 14.71
N VAL A 87 -17.29 -3.41 15.02
CA VAL A 87 -16.10 -3.53 14.18
C VAL A 87 -16.00 -4.95 13.62
N LEU A 88 -15.75 -5.05 12.32
CA LEU A 88 -15.55 -6.31 11.62
C LEU A 88 -14.20 -6.29 10.90
N LEU A 89 -13.32 -7.23 11.20
CA LEU A 89 -12.06 -7.44 10.49
C LEU A 89 -12.25 -8.57 9.48
N LEU A 90 -11.90 -8.32 8.23
CA LEU A 90 -11.88 -9.35 7.19
C LEU A 90 -10.57 -10.13 7.23
N GLU A 91 -10.63 -11.37 6.76
CA GLU A 91 -9.44 -12.17 6.49
C GLU A 91 -8.57 -11.51 5.40
N ASN A 92 -7.30 -11.87 5.37
CA ASN A 92 -6.30 -11.36 4.44
C ASN A 92 -6.80 -11.43 2.99
N LEU A 93 -7.11 -10.28 2.42
CA LEU A 93 -7.66 -10.20 1.06
C LEU A 93 -6.71 -10.78 0.00
N ARG A 94 -5.40 -10.83 0.29
CA ARG A 94 -4.41 -11.45 -0.60
C ARG A 94 -4.49 -12.98 -0.67
N PHE A 95 -5.34 -13.61 0.12
CA PHE A 95 -5.69 -15.02 -0.08
C PHE A 95 -6.54 -15.23 -1.34
N GLN A 96 -7.12 -14.16 -1.87
CA GLN A 96 -7.88 -14.17 -3.10
C GLN A 96 -7.03 -13.64 -4.26
N PRO A 97 -6.83 -14.41 -5.34
CA PRO A 97 -6.06 -13.93 -6.50
C PRO A 97 -6.71 -12.72 -7.18
N GLU A 98 -8.03 -12.52 -7.01
CA GLU A 98 -8.79 -11.38 -7.51
C GLU A 98 -8.38 -10.07 -6.86
N GLU A 99 -7.78 -10.10 -5.66
CA GLU A 99 -7.28 -8.90 -4.99
C GLU A 99 -6.13 -8.26 -5.75
N GLU A 100 -5.15 -9.05 -6.17
CA GLU A 100 -3.98 -8.57 -6.92
C GLU A 100 -4.12 -8.74 -8.45
N GLY A 101 -5.20 -9.35 -8.94
CA GLY A 101 -5.41 -9.70 -10.35
C GLY A 101 -4.43 -10.75 -10.87
N LYS A 102 -3.79 -11.49 -9.96
CA LYS A 102 -2.83 -12.57 -10.24
C LYS A 102 -2.57 -13.39 -8.99
N GLY A 103 -2.14 -14.62 -9.19
CA GLY A 103 -1.79 -15.51 -8.08
C GLY A 103 -0.94 -16.69 -8.54
N VAL A 104 -0.91 -17.69 -7.70
CA VAL A 104 -0.39 -19.04 -8.02
C VAL A 104 -1.38 -20.08 -7.56
N ASN A 105 -1.43 -21.22 -8.24
CA ASN A 105 -2.17 -22.39 -7.78
C ASN A 105 -1.34 -23.19 -6.75
N GLU A 106 -1.91 -24.25 -6.21
CA GLU A 106 -1.26 -25.13 -5.22
C GLU A 106 0.05 -25.75 -5.76
N LYS A 107 0.19 -25.88 -7.07
CA LYS A 107 1.40 -26.38 -7.75
C LYS A 107 2.46 -25.28 -7.94
N GLY A 108 2.18 -24.03 -7.55
CA GLY A 108 3.07 -22.88 -7.73
C GLY A 108 3.05 -22.28 -9.13
N GLU A 109 2.16 -22.72 -10.02
CA GLU A 109 2.01 -22.18 -11.36
C GLU A 109 1.26 -20.84 -11.30
N LYS A 110 1.70 -19.88 -12.11
CA LYS A 110 1.06 -18.56 -12.19
C LYS A 110 -0.36 -18.67 -12.74
N ILE A 111 -1.30 -18.06 -12.03
CA ILE A 111 -2.69 -17.94 -12.47
C ILE A 111 -3.08 -16.47 -12.60
N LYS A 112 -3.98 -16.21 -13.53
CA LYS A 112 -4.68 -14.93 -13.65
C LYS A 112 -6.17 -15.21 -13.51
N PRO A 113 -6.86 -14.63 -12.51
CA PRO A 113 -8.31 -14.78 -12.38
C PRO A 113 -9.00 -14.16 -13.61
N LYS A 114 -10.17 -14.66 -13.95
CA LYS A 114 -10.99 -14.11 -15.03
C LYS A 114 -11.50 -12.72 -14.62
N ASP A 115 -11.68 -11.85 -15.59
CA ASP A 115 -12.17 -10.48 -15.34
C ASP A 115 -13.56 -10.48 -14.68
N GLU A 116 -14.38 -11.48 -14.96
CA GLU A 116 -15.68 -11.70 -14.31
C GLU A 116 -15.55 -11.99 -12.82
N ASP A 117 -14.59 -12.84 -12.43
CA ASP A 117 -14.30 -13.19 -11.02
C ASP A 117 -13.77 -11.97 -10.27
N VAL A 118 -12.88 -11.21 -10.90
CA VAL A 118 -12.36 -9.94 -10.34
C VAL A 118 -13.51 -8.94 -10.14
N LYS A 119 -14.41 -8.83 -11.11
CA LYS A 119 -15.60 -7.98 -11.01
C LYS A 119 -16.50 -8.44 -9.87
N ALA A 120 -16.83 -9.70 -9.80
CA ALA A 120 -17.68 -10.27 -8.74
C ALA A 120 -17.07 -10.07 -7.34
N PHE A 121 -15.75 -10.19 -7.21
CA PHE A 121 -15.02 -9.92 -5.98
C PHE A 121 -15.15 -8.43 -5.57
N ARG A 122 -14.96 -7.52 -6.51
CA ARG A 122 -15.11 -6.06 -6.29
C ARG A 122 -16.53 -5.66 -5.93
N ASP A 123 -17.52 -6.28 -6.58
CA ASP A 123 -18.93 -6.03 -6.29
C ASP A 123 -19.27 -6.49 -4.86
N LYS A 124 -18.75 -7.63 -4.40
CA LYS A 124 -18.87 -8.08 -3.01
C LYS A 124 -18.23 -7.12 -2.02
N LEU A 125 -17.01 -6.62 -2.29
CA LEU A 125 -16.36 -5.63 -1.44
C LEU A 125 -17.16 -4.32 -1.39
N THR A 126 -17.72 -3.91 -2.51
CA THR A 126 -18.56 -2.71 -2.61
C THR A 126 -19.84 -2.84 -1.77
N ALA A 127 -20.45 -4.04 -1.77
CA ALA A 127 -21.69 -4.32 -1.04
C ALA A 127 -21.51 -4.33 0.50
N LEU A 128 -20.30 -4.32 1.01
CA LEU A 128 -20.03 -4.34 2.46
C LEU A 128 -20.37 -3.02 3.16
N GLY A 129 -20.41 -1.89 2.46
CA GLY A 129 -20.61 -0.60 3.12
C GLY A 129 -21.05 0.52 2.19
N ASP A 130 -21.33 1.68 2.76
CA ASP A 130 -21.88 2.85 2.06
C ASP A 130 -20.83 3.94 1.80
N LEU A 131 -19.70 3.87 2.53
CA LEU A 131 -18.61 4.82 2.44
C LEU A 131 -17.26 4.08 2.49
N PHE A 132 -16.34 4.47 1.61
CA PHE A 132 -15.00 3.92 1.58
C PHE A 132 -13.97 4.89 2.15
N VAL A 133 -13.20 4.44 3.14
CA VAL A 133 -12.08 5.19 3.72
C VAL A 133 -10.78 4.51 3.33
N ASN A 134 -9.94 5.20 2.56
CA ASN A 134 -8.60 4.71 2.25
C ASN A 134 -7.60 5.27 3.27
N ASP A 135 -7.06 4.40 4.10
CA ASP A 135 -6.03 4.74 5.09
C ASP A 135 -4.71 3.98 4.86
N ALA A 136 -4.54 3.42 3.67
CA ALA A 136 -3.42 2.56 3.30
C ALA A 136 -2.52 3.23 2.26
N PHE A 137 -1.79 4.30 2.64
CA PHE A 137 -0.86 5.00 1.76
C PHE A 137 0.17 4.07 1.12
N GLY A 138 0.71 3.12 1.89
CA GLY A 138 1.71 2.16 1.42
C GLY A 138 1.25 1.23 0.29
N THR A 139 -0.06 1.12 0.03
CA THR A 139 -0.64 0.36 -1.10
C THR A 139 -1.35 1.23 -2.12
N ALA A 140 -1.40 2.55 -1.93
CA ALA A 140 -2.12 3.48 -2.80
C ALA A 140 -1.63 3.45 -4.26
N HIS A 141 -0.36 3.08 -4.48
CA HIS A 141 0.24 2.93 -5.82
C HIS A 141 -0.09 1.60 -6.51
N ARG A 142 -0.91 0.73 -5.92
CA ARG A 142 -1.26 -0.60 -6.45
C ARG A 142 -2.71 -0.63 -6.89
N ALA A 143 -2.97 -1.25 -8.05
CA ALA A 143 -4.32 -1.46 -8.57
C ALA A 143 -5.00 -2.70 -7.96
N HIS A 144 -4.88 -2.89 -6.64
CA HIS A 144 -5.57 -3.97 -5.94
C HIS A 144 -7.09 -3.73 -5.93
N SER A 145 -7.89 -4.79 -5.92
CA SER A 145 -9.35 -4.68 -5.96
C SER A 145 -9.91 -3.88 -4.79
N SER A 146 -9.36 -4.04 -3.58
CA SER A 146 -9.72 -3.24 -2.41
C SER A 146 -9.32 -1.77 -2.49
N MET A 147 -8.43 -1.39 -3.41
CA MET A 147 -7.97 -0.02 -3.59
C MET A 147 -8.71 0.72 -4.70
N VAL A 148 -8.88 0.07 -5.86
CA VAL A 148 -9.44 0.71 -7.06
C VAL A 148 -10.81 0.17 -7.44
N GLY A 149 -11.20 -0.99 -6.89
CA GLY A 149 -12.39 -1.72 -7.32
C GLY A 149 -13.66 -1.45 -6.51
N ILE A 150 -13.56 -0.72 -5.40
CA ILE A 150 -14.73 -0.40 -4.58
C ILE A 150 -15.45 0.80 -5.20
N ASN A 151 -16.65 0.54 -5.73
CA ASN A 151 -17.43 1.53 -6.48
C ASN A 151 -18.50 2.16 -5.59
N LEU A 152 -18.08 2.97 -4.62
CA LEU A 152 -18.96 3.76 -3.76
C LEU A 152 -18.89 5.24 -4.14
N LYS A 153 -20.03 5.93 -4.01
CA LYS A 153 -20.13 7.38 -4.33
C LYS A 153 -19.21 8.22 -3.43
N THR A 154 -19.12 7.85 -2.15
CA THR A 154 -18.28 8.55 -1.17
C THR A 154 -17.02 7.76 -0.90
N ARG A 155 -15.89 8.35 -1.28
CA ARG A 155 -14.55 7.80 -1.08
C ARG A 155 -13.66 8.88 -0.50
N VAL A 156 -13.08 8.64 0.66
CA VAL A 156 -12.29 9.63 1.40
C VAL A 156 -10.97 9.05 1.88
N ALA A 157 -10.02 9.92 2.19
CA ALA A 157 -8.77 9.56 2.85
C ALA A 157 -9.00 9.44 4.37
N GLY A 158 -8.42 8.42 4.99
CA GLY A 158 -8.32 8.32 6.44
C GLY A 158 -7.26 9.28 7.00
N LEU A 159 -7.17 9.35 8.32
CA LEU A 159 -6.28 10.29 9.01
C LEU A 159 -4.79 10.00 8.75
N LEU A 160 -4.41 8.72 8.67
CA LEU A 160 -3.04 8.33 8.33
C LEU A 160 -2.69 8.75 6.90
N MET A 161 -3.57 8.46 5.94
CA MET A 161 -3.42 8.88 4.55
C MET A 161 -3.35 10.42 4.45
N ALA A 162 -4.22 11.14 5.15
CA ALA A 162 -4.22 12.60 5.16
C ALA A 162 -2.92 13.18 5.73
N LYS A 163 -2.37 12.56 6.78
CA LYS A 163 -1.08 12.92 7.34
C LYS A 163 0.05 12.77 6.33
N GLU A 164 0.16 11.61 5.68
CA GLU A 164 1.16 11.33 4.64
C GLU A 164 1.03 12.35 3.48
N LEU A 165 -0.19 12.57 2.99
CA LEU A 165 -0.44 13.55 1.92
C LEU A 165 -0.05 14.97 2.33
N SER A 166 -0.24 15.36 3.60
CA SER A 166 0.14 16.68 4.09
C SER A 166 1.66 16.90 4.06
N TYR A 167 2.43 15.88 4.40
CA TYR A 167 3.90 15.94 4.31
C TYR A 167 4.37 16.05 2.85
N PHE A 168 3.79 15.24 1.95
CA PHE A 168 4.10 15.34 0.53
C PHE A 168 3.73 16.70 -0.05
N ARG A 169 2.57 17.24 0.32
CA ARG A 169 2.17 18.58 -0.13
C ARG A 169 3.16 19.65 0.31
N LYS A 170 3.58 19.65 1.58
CA LYS A 170 4.62 20.58 2.08
C LYS A 170 5.91 20.46 1.29
N ALA A 171 6.37 19.24 1.00
CA ALA A 171 7.61 19.00 0.28
C ALA A 171 7.52 19.37 -1.21
N LEU A 172 6.35 19.22 -1.86
CA LEU A 172 6.22 19.39 -3.30
C LEU A 172 5.70 20.76 -3.71
N ASP A 173 4.76 21.33 -2.94
CA ASP A 173 4.08 22.59 -3.31
C ASP A 173 4.78 23.82 -2.70
N SER A 174 5.28 23.70 -1.46
CA SER A 174 5.89 24.82 -0.72
C SER A 174 7.01 24.32 0.19
N PRO A 175 8.11 23.80 -0.38
CA PRO A 175 9.22 23.29 0.41
C PRO A 175 9.92 24.41 1.19
N GLN A 176 10.29 24.10 2.44
CA GLN A 176 11.24 24.96 3.16
C GLN A 176 12.60 24.87 2.47
N ARG A 177 13.25 26.03 2.31
CA ARG A 177 14.57 26.11 1.68
C ARG A 177 15.69 26.19 2.74
N PRO A 178 16.85 25.54 2.51
CA PRO A 178 17.20 24.74 1.33
C PRO A 178 16.51 23.37 1.35
N PHE A 179 15.97 22.92 0.19
CA PHE A 179 15.33 21.62 0.03
C PHE A 179 16.32 20.61 -0.54
N CYS A 180 16.73 19.63 0.27
CA CYS A 180 17.60 18.54 -0.14
C CYS A 180 16.77 17.26 -0.36
N LEU A 181 16.84 16.71 -1.57
CA LEU A 181 16.25 15.42 -1.92
C LEU A 181 17.32 14.32 -1.88
N ILE A 182 17.10 13.28 -1.10
CA ILE A 182 17.97 12.11 -1.03
C ILE A 182 17.26 10.93 -1.72
N LEU A 183 17.85 10.43 -2.79
CA LEU A 183 17.35 9.29 -3.56
C LEU A 183 18.31 8.10 -3.46
N GLY A 184 17.75 6.93 -3.21
CA GLY A 184 18.50 5.67 -3.20
C GLY A 184 17.71 4.54 -3.86
N GLY A 185 18.41 3.53 -4.33
CA GLY A 185 17.82 2.36 -4.95
C GLY A 185 18.80 1.60 -5.85
N ALA A 186 18.35 0.46 -6.39
CA ALA A 186 19.17 -0.36 -7.26
C ALA A 186 19.06 0.04 -8.75
N LYS A 187 17.89 0.53 -9.19
CA LYS A 187 17.60 0.81 -10.61
C LYS A 187 17.23 2.27 -10.82
N VAL A 188 17.96 2.95 -11.71
CA VAL A 188 17.67 4.33 -12.11
C VAL A 188 16.37 4.41 -12.91
N SER A 189 16.11 3.42 -13.80
CA SER A 189 14.92 3.36 -14.66
C SER A 189 13.61 3.55 -13.90
N ASP A 190 13.53 3.01 -12.69
CA ASP A 190 12.32 3.06 -11.87
C ASP A 190 12.06 4.45 -11.27
N LYS A 191 13.06 5.33 -11.28
CA LYS A 191 13.03 6.64 -10.63
C LYS A 191 13.32 7.82 -11.56
N ILE A 192 13.61 7.56 -12.84
CA ILE A 192 13.99 8.62 -13.78
C ILE A 192 12.94 9.73 -13.89
N LYS A 193 11.65 9.34 -13.92
CA LYS A 193 10.54 10.31 -13.95
C LYS A 193 10.46 11.14 -12.68
N LEU A 194 10.72 10.53 -11.52
CA LEU A 194 10.76 11.24 -10.24
C LEU A 194 11.92 12.23 -10.23
N ILE A 195 13.10 11.80 -10.68
CA ILE A 195 14.29 12.67 -10.78
C ILE A 195 13.97 13.89 -11.64
N HIS A 196 13.46 13.69 -12.86
CA HIS A 196 13.08 14.79 -13.75
C HIS A 196 12.08 15.75 -13.11
N ASN A 197 11.04 15.23 -12.46
CA ASN A 197 10.02 16.06 -11.82
C ASN A 197 10.52 16.85 -10.62
N MET A 198 11.66 16.46 -10.05
CA MET A 198 12.22 17.09 -8.86
C MET A 198 13.39 18.02 -9.15
N LEU A 199 14.01 17.96 -10.34
CA LEU A 199 15.18 18.78 -10.66
C LEU A 199 14.94 20.28 -10.46
N ASP A 200 13.78 20.78 -10.88
CA ASP A 200 13.42 22.20 -10.77
C ASP A 200 12.87 22.58 -9.39
N LYS A 201 12.68 21.61 -8.50
CA LYS A 201 12.04 21.83 -7.19
C LYS A 201 13.01 21.78 -6.02
N VAL A 202 14.20 21.21 -6.20
CA VAL A 202 15.16 20.99 -5.12
C VAL A 202 16.40 21.90 -5.28
N ASP A 203 16.97 22.29 -4.16
CA ASP A 203 18.25 23.04 -4.15
C ASP A 203 19.44 22.09 -4.23
N THR A 204 19.29 20.88 -3.72
CA THR A 204 20.31 19.84 -3.72
C THR A 204 19.68 18.47 -3.90
N MET A 205 20.32 17.61 -4.70
CA MET A 205 19.91 16.21 -4.86
C MET A 205 21.10 15.30 -4.56
N ILE A 206 20.91 14.39 -3.60
CA ILE A 206 21.88 13.35 -3.25
C ILE A 206 21.39 12.03 -3.82
N ILE A 207 22.21 11.41 -4.67
CA ILE A 207 21.91 10.10 -5.24
C ILE A 207 22.84 9.07 -4.60
N GLY A 208 22.23 8.13 -3.85
CA GLY A 208 22.94 7.07 -3.14
C GLY A 208 22.60 5.67 -3.63
N GLY A 209 23.23 4.68 -3.00
CA GLY A 209 23.03 3.26 -3.32
C GLY A 209 23.50 2.88 -4.73
N GLY A 210 23.03 1.76 -5.26
CA GLY A 210 23.41 1.25 -6.58
C GLY A 210 23.15 2.19 -7.75
N MET A 211 22.21 3.12 -7.60
CA MET A 211 21.92 4.14 -8.61
C MET A 211 23.10 5.08 -8.86
N ALA A 212 23.88 5.42 -7.83
CA ALA A 212 25.01 6.33 -7.94
C ALA A 212 26.03 5.86 -8.98
N PHE A 213 26.28 4.55 -9.05
CA PHE A 213 27.22 3.98 -10.02
C PHE A 213 26.78 4.18 -11.48
N THR A 214 25.47 4.16 -11.75
CA THR A 214 24.93 4.43 -13.09
C THR A 214 25.22 5.87 -13.52
N PHE A 215 25.01 6.84 -12.64
CA PHE A 215 25.31 8.25 -12.92
C PHE A 215 26.81 8.50 -13.07
N LEU A 216 27.63 7.90 -12.21
CA LEU A 216 29.09 8.00 -12.31
C LEU A 216 29.59 7.41 -13.63
N LYS A 217 29.05 6.27 -14.07
CA LYS A 217 29.42 5.65 -15.34
C LYS A 217 29.15 6.59 -16.53
N VAL A 218 27.96 7.20 -16.58
CA VAL A 218 27.60 8.14 -17.65
C VAL A 218 28.53 9.36 -17.63
N ARG A 219 28.83 9.93 -16.47
CA ARG A 219 29.76 11.05 -16.33
C ARG A 219 31.15 10.72 -16.83
N VAL A 220 31.67 9.53 -16.52
CA VAL A 220 32.99 9.07 -16.97
C VAL A 220 33.00 8.92 -18.48
N VAL A 221 31.99 8.28 -19.09
CA VAL A 221 31.88 8.14 -20.56
C VAL A 221 31.86 9.51 -21.24
N LEU A 222 31.07 10.45 -20.76
CA LEU A 222 31.01 11.82 -21.32
C LEU A 222 32.37 12.54 -21.21
N LEU A 223 33.11 12.36 -20.11
CA LEU A 223 34.47 12.94 -19.96
C LEU A 223 35.45 12.33 -20.96
N PHE A 224 35.38 11.01 -21.21
CA PHE A 224 36.23 10.37 -22.21
C PHE A 224 35.89 10.84 -23.63
N ASP A 225 34.62 10.99 -23.97
CA ASP A 225 34.19 11.47 -25.29
C ASP A 225 34.59 12.95 -25.51
N THR A 226 34.56 13.77 -24.47
CA THR A 226 34.98 15.19 -24.56
C THR A 226 36.50 15.37 -24.54
N LEU A 227 37.23 14.42 -23.97
CA LEU A 227 38.71 14.45 -23.91
C LEU A 227 39.39 13.73 -25.07
N SER A 228 38.63 13.08 -25.96
CA SER A 228 39.15 12.41 -27.14
C SER A 228 38.89 13.22 -28.42
N PRO A 229 39.83 14.08 -28.84
CA PRO A 229 39.67 14.88 -30.08
C PRO A 229 39.78 14.04 -31.36
N PHE A 230 39.95 12.72 -31.25
CA PHE A 230 40.24 11.84 -32.38
C PHE A 230 39.08 10.92 -32.81
N ALA A 231 37.90 11.04 -32.23
CA ALA A 231 36.79 10.15 -32.54
C ALA A 231 35.93 10.54 -33.77
N HIS A 232 36.21 11.68 -34.42
CA HIS A 232 35.48 12.11 -35.63
C HIS A 232 36.40 12.28 -36.83
N ARG A 233 37.02 11.18 -37.26
CA ARG A 233 37.48 11.01 -38.66
C ARG A 233 37.24 9.56 -39.07
N LYS A 234 36.07 9.28 -39.55
CA LYS A 234 35.87 8.23 -40.56
C LYS A 234 34.97 8.75 -41.65
N HIS A 235 35.51 8.62 -42.80
CA HIS A 235 34.99 8.93 -44.12
C HIS A 235 33.63 8.30 -44.41
#